data_f56a6869e896805572cb0435e72f6c47
#
_entry.id   f56a6869e896805572cb0435e72f6c47
#
_cell.length_a   1.000
_cell.length_b   1.000
_cell.length_c   1.000
_cell.angle_alpha   90.00
_cell.angle_beta   90.00
_cell.angle_gamma   90.00
#
_symmetry.space_group_name_H-M   'P 1'
#
loop_
_entity.id
_entity.type
_entity.pdbx_description
1 polymer ?
#
loop_
_entity_poly.entity_id
_entity_poly.type
_entity_poly.pdbx_seq_one_letter_code
_entity_poly.pdbx_strand_id
1 'polypeptide(L)'
;VRDPRLTRRRFLAVTGAGTAAGGLLTTSSAGRAGGQLTTGSAGRGDAATRDLNQAVLAAFERHRLVAIGESHGQQEHGDAQQMLLADPRLPQVVDDIVVEFGNALYQPIVDRFVAGAAVDDHVLRQVWRNTTQSPGATGDQPIREQFFRTVRAVNWTLPAERRIRVLLGDPPIDWSHITTQDQVDVFLAQRDAHMASVVKREVLAKKRRALICYGSGHVMHSPEPGQNADHGVPLIEEQTGQHVYVIVAGSHPRLVTCPRRTVIPCSGTWLESTDAGQFMDAPRLCGVPLGKLADAVLYLGQLTDLTQSLWNPAIFLDPVYWAELQRRDAINGNLIDLEQYRQQQPITLPAPPPGSCAANRGH
;
A
#
# COMPACT_ATOMS: atom_id res chain seq x y z
N VAL A 1 14.39 24.12 -17.33
CA VAL A 1 14.05 22.92 -18.12
C VAL A 1 14.68 21.75 -17.41
N ARG A 2 13.89 20.92 -16.68
CA ARG A 2 14.36 19.73 -15.97
C ARG A 2 14.39 18.56 -16.94
N ASP A 3 15.48 17.80 -16.97
CA ASP A 3 15.64 16.62 -17.83
C ASP A 3 14.63 15.52 -17.41
N PRO A 4 13.71 15.09 -18.30
CA PRO A 4 12.71 14.06 -17.99
C PRO A 4 13.33 12.70 -17.63
N ARG A 5 14.57 12.43 -18.06
CA ARG A 5 15.28 11.17 -17.81
C ARG A 5 15.72 11.00 -16.36
N LEU A 6 15.90 12.09 -15.62
CA LEU A 6 16.23 12.05 -14.19
C LEU A 6 15.03 11.66 -13.32
N THR A 7 13.81 11.97 -13.77
CA THR A 7 12.57 11.63 -13.06
C THR A 7 12.28 10.11 -13.09
N ARG A 8 12.61 9.42 -14.19
CA ARG A 8 12.43 7.96 -14.33
C ARG A 8 13.25 7.14 -13.35
N ARG A 9 14.54 7.46 -13.17
CA ARG A 9 15.40 6.73 -12.22
C ARG A 9 15.00 6.94 -10.76
N ARG A 10 14.36 8.06 -10.44
CA ARG A 10 13.90 8.37 -9.09
C ARG A 10 12.61 7.64 -8.71
N PHE A 11 11.73 7.36 -9.67
CA PHE A 11 10.45 6.69 -9.42
C PHE A 11 10.62 5.19 -9.14
N LEU A 12 11.53 4.52 -9.84
CA LEU A 12 11.82 3.08 -9.65
C LEU A 12 12.58 2.77 -8.35
N ALA A 13 13.30 3.74 -7.78
CA ALA A 13 14.01 3.56 -6.50
C ALA A 13 13.08 3.54 -5.28
N VAL A 14 11.79 3.86 -5.45
CA VAL A 14 10.78 3.84 -4.37
C VAL A 14 10.06 2.49 -4.30
N THR A 15 10.02 1.76 -5.40
CA THR A 15 9.50 0.38 -5.42
C THR A 15 10.67 -0.55 -5.13
N GLY A 16 10.85 -0.91 -3.86
CA GLY A 16 11.91 -1.82 -3.43
C GLY A 16 11.85 -3.14 -4.21
N ALA A 17 12.61 -3.23 -5.29
CA ALA A 17 12.92 -4.48 -5.92
C ALA A 17 13.95 -5.18 -5.02
N GLY A 18 13.49 -6.05 -4.17
CA GLY A 18 14.34 -6.98 -3.42
C GLY A 18 14.99 -7.95 -4.40
N THR A 19 16.17 -7.63 -4.89
CA THR A 19 17.05 -8.61 -5.53
C THR A 19 17.62 -9.51 -4.46
N ALA A 20 17.15 -10.76 -4.38
CA ALA A 20 17.79 -11.80 -3.61
C ALA A 20 19.15 -12.13 -4.25
N ALA A 21 20.22 -11.52 -3.75
CA ALA A 21 21.58 -11.95 -4.02
C ALA A 21 21.97 -13.01 -3.00
N GLY A 22 22.11 -14.25 -3.45
CA GLY A 22 22.69 -15.34 -2.68
C GLY A 22 24.17 -15.05 -2.40
N GLY A 23 24.50 -14.82 -1.15
CA GLY A 23 25.88 -14.67 -0.65
C GLY A 23 26.25 -15.83 0.26
N LEU A 24 27.36 -16.47 -0.07
CA LEU A 24 27.97 -17.62 0.63
C LEU A 24 28.26 -17.31 2.11
N LEU A 25 27.95 -18.29 2.94
CA LEU A 25 28.34 -18.37 4.33
C LEU A 25 29.87 -18.53 4.47
N THR A 26 30.53 -17.60 5.18
CA THR A 26 31.82 -17.88 5.83
C THR A 26 31.63 -17.77 7.33
N THR A 27 31.84 -18.88 7.99
CA THR A 27 31.90 -19.03 9.45
C THR A 27 33.16 -18.41 10.01
N SER A 28 33.06 -17.57 11.04
CA SER A 28 34.15 -17.38 12.00
C SER A 28 33.59 -17.18 13.41
N SER A 29 34.23 -17.88 14.29
CA SER A 29 33.91 -18.15 15.67
C SER A 29 34.41 -17.08 16.66
N ALA A 30 33.65 -16.99 17.76
CA ALA A 30 34.07 -16.75 19.16
C ALA A 30 34.40 -15.31 19.61
N GLY A 31 33.69 -14.91 20.66
CA GLY A 31 34.05 -13.83 21.56
C GLY A 31 32.94 -13.54 22.59
N ARG A 32 32.93 -14.34 23.70
CA ARG A 32 32.14 -14.04 24.90
C ARG A 32 32.76 -12.81 25.61
N ALA A 33 31.99 -11.76 25.79
CA ALA A 33 32.24 -10.76 26.83
C ALA A 33 30.93 -10.50 27.56
N GLY A 34 30.87 -10.88 28.82
CA GLY A 34 29.79 -10.59 29.74
C GLY A 34 29.82 -9.12 30.12
N GLY A 35 28.73 -8.40 29.85
CA GLY A 35 28.45 -7.05 30.33
C GLY A 35 27.18 -7.09 31.15
N GLN A 36 27.30 -6.77 32.47
CA GLN A 36 26.18 -6.57 33.38
C GLN A 36 25.30 -5.42 32.86
N LEU A 37 24.02 -5.72 32.65
CA LEU A 37 22.99 -4.70 32.39
C LEU A 37 22.68 -4.00 33.76
N THR A 38 23.16 -2.78 33.90
CA THR A 38 22.69 -1.87 34.90
C THR A 38 21.27 -1.43 34.58
N THR A 39 20.33 -1.70 35.46
CA THR A 39 18.97 -1.17 35.46
C THR A 39 19.03 0.33 35.66
N GLY A 40 18.97 1.08 34.58
CA GLY A 40 18.79 2.55 34.57
C GLY A 40 17.31 2.92 34.62
N SER A 41 17.03 3.75 35.58
CA SER A 41 15.79 4.39 36.00
C SER A 41 14.79 4.69 34.85
N ALA A 42 13.54 4.30 35.10
CA ALA A 42 12.36 4.74 34.37
C ALA A 42 12.23 6.28 34.43
N GLY A 43 12.38 6.93 33.29
CA GLY A 43 12.19 8.37 33.15
C GLY A 43 11.22 8.68 32.00
N ARG A 44 10.06 9.25 32.38
CA ARG A 44 9.03 9.91 31.57
C ARG A 44 8.29 9.04 30.58
N GLY A 45 7.00 8.89 30.88
CA GLY A 45 5.90 8.27 30.11
C GLY A 45 6.23 7.78 28.72
N ASP A 46 6.52 6.48 28.58
CA ASP A 46 6.54 5.81 27.31
C ASP A 46 5.18 6.04 26.65
N ALA A 47 5.17 6.74 25.52
CA ALA A 47 3.98 6.86 24.70
C ALA A 47 3.50 5.43 24.41
N ALA A 48 2.31 5.07 24.89
CA ALA A 48 1.86 3.69 24.96
C ALA A 48 1.77 3.10 23.54
N THR A 49 2.53 2.06 23.28
CA THR A 49 2.40 1.24 22.08
C THR A 49 1.02 0.61 22.03
N ARG A 50 0.43 0.50 20.84
CA ARG A 50 -0.91 -0.07 20.63
C ARG A 50 -0.89 -1.07 19.47
N ASP A 51 -1.82 -2.00 19.50
CA ASP A 51 -2.16 -2.76 18.28
C ASP A 51 -2.72 -1.82 17.21
N LEU A 52 -2.55 -2.16 15.93
CA LEU A 52 -2.96 -1.32 14.80
C LEU A 52 -4.43 -0.88 14.89
N ASN A 53 -5.34 -1.80 15.22
CA ASN A 53 -6.76 -1.47 15.30
C ASN A 53 -7.01 -0.42 16.38
N GLN A 54 -6.42 -0.60 17.55
CA GLN A 54 -6.53 0.37 18.67
C GLN A 54 -5.91 1.72 18.32
N ALA A 55 -4.78 1.72 17.63
CA ALA A 55 -4.10 2.96 17.21
C ALA A 55 -4.95 3.76 16.21
N VAL A 56 -5.50 3.09 15.18
CA VAL A 56 -6.35 3.73 14.18
C VAL A 56 -7.64 4.27 14.81
N LEU A 57 -8.31 3.48 15.65
CA LEU A 57 -9.52 3.92 16.34
C LEU A 57 -9.26 5.15 17.22
N ALA A 58 -8.17 5.14 17.98
CA ALA A 58 -7.78 6.28 18.81
C ALA A 58 -7.39 7.53 17.99
N ALA A 59 -6.77 7.35 16.82
CA ALA A 59 -6.45 8.46 15.93
C ALA A 59 -7.74 9.14 15.43
N PHE A 60 -8.78 8.38 15.10
CA PHE A 60 -10.08 8.91 14.67
C PHE A 60 -10.87 9.66 15.77
N GLU A 61 -10.50 9.55 17.04
CA GLU A 61 -11.06 10.39 18.08
C GLU A 61 -10.71 11.88 17.91
N ARG A 62 -9.56 12.16 17.29
CA ARG A 62 -8.99 13.51 17.15
C ARG A 62 -8.86 13.98 15.70
N HIS A 63 -8.75 13.07 14.75
CA HIS A 63 -8.48 13.35 13.36
C HIS A 63 -9.62 12.86 12.48
N ARG A 64 -9.91 13.61 11.41
CA ARG A 64 -10.89 13.20 10.39
C ARG A 64 -10.28 12.28 9.35
N LEU A 65 -8.97 12.40 9.17
CA LEU A 65 -8.18 11.67 8.19
C LEU A 65 -7.06 10.91 8.90
N VAL A 66 -6.99 9.63 8.65
CA VAL A 66 -5.90 8.75 9.09
C VAL A 66 -5.32 8.08 7.86
N ALA A 67 -4.00 8.15 7.68
CA ALA A 67 -3.31 7.51 6.57
C ALA A 67 -2.44 6.37 7.06
N ILE A 68 -2.47 5.24 6.35
CA ILE A 68 -1.54 4.13 6.55
C ILE A 68 -0.70 4.00 5.29
N GLY A 69 0.60 4.30 5.44
CA GLY A 69 1.61 4.17 4.38
C GLY A 69 2.11 2.74 4.28
N GLU A 70 2.07 2.18 3.07
CA GLU A 70 2.54 0.83 2.80
C GLU A 70 3.86 0.79 2.02
N SER A 71 4.60 -0.32 2.17
CA SER A 71 5.53 -0.80 1.16
C SER A 71 4.75 -1.74 0.25
N HIS A 72 4.73 -1.43 -1.05
CA HIS A 72 3.92 -2.18 -2.00
C HIS A 72 4.24 -3.66 -2.02
N GLY A 73 3.19 -4.49 -2.02
CA GLY A 73 3.31 -5.92 -2.17
C GLY A 73 3.66 -6.71 -0.92
N GLN A 74 3.79 -6.10 0.24
CA GLN A 74 4.02 -6.83 1.48
C GLN A 74 2.74 -7.55 1.93
N GLN A 75 2.82 -8.89 2.08
CA GLN A 75 1.70 -9.72 2.51
C GLN A 75 1.22 -9.33 3.92
N GLU A 76 2.16 -9.14 4.86
CA GLU A 76 1.86 -8.79 6.26
C GLU A 76 1.13 -7.44 6.38
N HIS A 77 1.40 -6.51 5.45
CA HIS A 77 0.66 -5.24 5.39
C HIS A 77 -0.78 -5.50 4.95
N GLY A 78 -0.97 -6.30 3.90
CA GLY A 78 -2.30 -6.72 3.45
C GLY A 78 -3.08 -7.43 4.55
N ASP A 79 -2.46 -8.37 5.26
CA ASP A 79 -3.08 -9.11 6.37
C ASP A 79 -3.48 -8.15 7.50
N ALA A 80 -2.62 -7.19 7.84
CA ALA A 80 -2.92 -6.18 8.85
C ALA A 80 -4.12 -5.30 8.44
N GLN A 81 -4.21 -4.92 7.16
CA GLN A 81 -5.38 -4.21 6.62
C GLN A 81 -6.66 -5.05 6.72
N GLN A 82 -6.60 -6.35 6.38
CA GLN A 82 -7.75 -7.25 6.50
C GLN A 82 -8.26 -7.34 7.94
N MET A 83 -7.35 -7.47 8.91
CA MET A 83 -7.73 -7.52 10.33
C MET A 83 -8.32 -6.20 10.83
N LEU A 84 -7.82 -5.07 10.33
CA LEU A 84 -8.39 -3.74 10.62
C LEU A 84 -9.79 -3.60 10.04
N LEU A 85 -10.00 -3.97 8.78
CA LEU A 85 -11.30 -3.94 8.12
C LEU A 85 -12.35 -4.82 8.81
N ALA A 86 -11.92 -5.98 9.32
CA ALA A 86 -12.80 -6.91 10.03
C ALA A 86 -13.16 -6.46 11.46
N ASP A 87 -12.56 -5.38 11.97
CA ASP A 87 -12.87 -4.86 13.31
C ASP A 87 -14.27 -4.19 13.30
N PRO A 88 -15.24 -4.71 14.10
CA PRO A 88 -16.60 -4.17 14.10
C PRO A 88 -16.72 -2.73 14.61
N ARG A 89 -15.67 -2.19 15.20
CA ARG A 89 -15.60 -0.79 15.67
C ARG A 89 -15.22 0.17 14.54
N LEU A 90 -14.52 -0.32 13.50
CA LEU A 90 -14.05 0.52 12.40
C LEU A 90 -15.21 1.28 11.70
N PRO A 91 -16.34 0.64 11.34
CA PRO A 91 -17.47 1.35 10.72
C PRO A 91 -18.14 2.40 11.62
N GLN A 92 -17.79 2.46 12.89
CA GLN A 92 -18.31 3.48 13.81
C GLN A 92 -17.53 4.80 13.72
N VAL A 93 -16.29 4.76 13.21
CA VAL A 93 -15.39 5.90 13.14
C VAL A 93 -14.92 6.24 11.73
N VAL A 94 -15.13 5.36 10.75
CA VAL A 94 -14.73 5.52 9.34
C VAL A 94 -15.97 5.47 8.45
N ASP A 95 -16.10 6.45 7.59
CA ASP A 95 -17.15 6.50 6.57
C ASP A 95 -16.63 6.03 5.21
N ASP A 96 -15.37 6.35 4.90
CA ASP A 96 -14.76 6.16 3.59
C ASP A 96 -13.37 5.56 3.73
N ILE A 97 -12.96 4.75 2.74
CA ILE A 97 -11.56 4.30 2.62
C ILE A 97 -11.07 4.74 1.23
N VAL A 98 -10.01 5.54 1.20
CA VAL A 98 -9.38 6.00 -0.05
C VAL A 98 -8.19 5.10 -0.34
N VAL A 99 -8.15 4.49 -1.53
CA VAL A 99 -7.13 3.50 -1.90
C VAL A 99 -6.34 3.92 -3.14
N GLU A 100 -5.04 3.65 -3.15
CA GLU A 100 -4.16 3.86 -4.29
C GLU A 100 -4.36 2.80 -5.38
N PHE A 101 -4.62 1.56 -4.98
CA PHE A 101 -4.77 0.41 -5.86
C PHE A 101 -6.16 0.31 -6.51
N GLY A 102 -6.71 1.44 -6.91
CA GLY A 102 -8.02 1.50 -7.55
C GLY A 102 -8.13 2.67 -8.51
N ASN A 103 -8.33 2.34 -9.80
CA ASN A 103 -8.50 3.33 -10.86
C ASN A 103 -9.88 3.98 -10.78
N ALA A 104 -9.92 5.31 -10.64
CA ALA A 104 -11.14 6.11 -10.49
C ALA A 104 -12.14 5.97 -11.64
N LEU A 105 -11.70 5.55 -12.83
CA LEU A 105 -12.59 5.24 -13.96
C LEU A 105 -13.65 4.19 -13.59
N TYR A 106 -13.30 3.27 -12.69
CA TYR A 106 -14.16 2.16 -12.27
C TYR A 106 -14.90 2.41 -10.95
N GLN A 107 -14.97 3.65 -10.46
CA GLN A 107 -15.69 3.99 -9.22
C GLN A 107 -17.14 3.45 -9.20
N PRO A 108 -17.95 3.57 -10.28
CA PRO A 108 -19.31 3.03 -10.26
C PRO A 108 -19.39 1.50 -10.09
N ILE A 109 -18.34 0.77 -10.50
CA ILE A 109 -18.26 -0.69 -10.35
C ILE A 109 -18.05 -1.02 -8.88
N VAL A 110 -17.07 -0.37 -8.24
CA VAL A 110 -16.77 -0.63 -6.83
C VAL A 110 -17.90 -0.19 -5.92
N ASP A 111 -18.56 0.92 -6.20
CA ASP A 111 -19.72 1.40 -5.43
C ASP A 111 -20.84 0.34 -5.40
N ARG A 112 -21.19 -0.22 -6.57
CA ARG A 112 -22.17 -1.29 -6.67
C ARG A 112 -21.74 -2.55 -5.95
N PHE A 113 -20.46 -2.94 -6.10
CA PHE A 113 -19.93 -4.16 -5.50
C PHE A 113 -19.93 -4.10 -3.97
N VAL A 114 -19.40 -3.03 -3.36
CA VAL A 114 -19.33 -2.90 -1.90
C VAL A 114 -20.72 -2.65 -1.28
N ALA A 115 -21.67 -2.13 -2.06
CA ALA A 115 -23.07 -2.00 -1.66
C ALA A 115 -23.84 -3.33 -1.67
N GLY A 116 -23.26 -4.41 -2.23
CA GLY A 116 -23.85 -5.75 -2.23
C GLY A 116 -24.38 -6.23 -3.57
N ALA A 117 -24.36 -5.42 -4.64
CA ALA A 117 -24.80 -5.86 -5.96
C ALA A 117 -23.93 -7.00 -6.52
N ALA A 118 -24.51 -7.85 -7.34
CA ALA A 118 -23.75 -8.81 -8.13
C ALA A 118 -22.93 -8.05 -9.19
N VAL A 119 -21.63 -8.25 -9.18
CA VAL A 119 -20.69 -7.75 -10.16
C VAL A 119 -19.83 -8.93 -10.61
N ASP A 120 -19.71 -9.11 -11.91
CA ASP A 120 -18.86 -10.14 -12.50
C ASP A 120 -17.39 -9.92 -12.07
N ASP A 121 -16.70 -11.00 -11.71
CA ASP A 121 -15.31 -10.94 -11.24
C ASP A 121 -14.36 -10.36 -12.28
N HIS A 122 -14.61 -10.63 -13.57
CA HIS A 122 -13.82 -10.05 -14.66
C HIS A 122 -13.98 -8.52 -14.72
N VAL A 123 -15.19 -8.01 -14.52
CA VAL A 123 -15.47 -6.58 -14.46
C VAL A 123 -14.86 -5.96 -13.20
N LEU A 124 -15.01 -6.62 -12.06
CA LEU A 124 -14.47 -6.13 -10.78
C LEU A 124 -12.94 -6.01 -10.82
N ARG A 125 -12.25 -6.99 -11.39
CA ARG A 125 -10.78 -6.98 -11.48
C ARG A 125 -10.20 -5.79 -12.23
N GLN A 126 -10.96 -5.15 -13.11
CA GLN A 126 -10.52 -3.94 -13.80
C GLN A 126 -10.19 -2.80 -12.82
N VAL A 127 -10.81 -2.76 -11.65
CA VAL A 127 -10.61 -1.74 -10.62
C VAL A 127 -9.13 -1.63 -10.24
N TRP A 128 -8.47 -2.74 -9.95
CA TRP A 128 -7.06 -2.76 -9.51
C TRP A 128 -6.07 -3.14 -10.62
N ARG A 129 -6.53 -3.83 -11.67
CA ARG A 129 -5.70 -4.21 -12.82
C ARG A 129 -5.34 -3.03 -13.71
N ASN A 130 -6.21 -2.03 -13.79
CA ASN A 130 -6.08 -0.93 -14.74
C ASN A 130 -5.61 0.38 -14.10
N THR A 131 -4.85 0.31 -13.00
CA THR A 131 -4.25 1.51 -12.39
C THR A 131 -3.11 2.08 -13.24
N THR A 132 -2.70 3.30 -12.94
CA THR A 132 -1.54 3.95 -13.56
C THR A 132 -0.23 3.19 -13.30
N GLN A 133 -0.20 2.32 -12.30
CA GLN A 133 0.97 1.51 -11.92
C GLN A 133 1.05 0.16 -12.67
N SER A 134 0.09 -0.15 -13.53
CA SER A 134 0.10 -1.40 -14.30
C SER A 134 1.20 -1.36 -15.39
N PRO A 135 1.95 -2.45 -15.58
CA PRO A 135 1.89 -3.76 -14.91
C PRO A 135 2.66 -3.86 -13.59
N GLY A 136 3.09 -2.76 -13.00
CA GLY A 136 4.05 -2.68 -11.90
C GLY A 136 3.52 -3.00 -10.49
N ALA A 137 4.01 -2.23 -9.52
CA ALA A 137 4.05 -2.53 -8.09
C ALA A 137 2.72 -2.81 -7.39
N THR A 138 1.60 -2.25 -7.85
CA THR A 138 0.28 -2.51 -7.26
C THR A 138 -0.54 -3.54 -8.04
N GLY A 139 0.12 -4.26 -8.95
CA GLY A 139 -0.48 -5.22 -9.84
C GLY A 139 -1.47 -6.21 -9.21
N ASP A 140 -1.80 -7.25 -9.91
CA ASP A 140 -2.89 -8.19 -9.59
C ASP A 140 -2.53 -9.13 -8.43
N GLN A 141 -2.28 -8.54 -7.26
CA GLN A 141 -1.98 -9.28 -6.03
C GLN A 141 -3.29 -9.69 -5.34
N PRO A 142 -3.40 -10.94 -4.84
CA PRO A 142 -4.59 -11.44 -4.15
C PRO A 142 -5.06 -10.56 -3.00
N ILE A 143 -4.13 -9.91 -2.30
CA ILE A 143 -4.46 -8.99 -1.19
C ILE A 143 -5.34 -7.81 -1.63
N ARG A 144 -5.24 -7.37 -2.90
CA ARG A 144 -6.07 -6.28 -3.44
C ARG A 144 -7.51 -6.73 -3.67
N GLU A 145 -7.69 -7.89 -4.30
CA GLU A 145 -9.02 -8.48 -4.46
C GLU A 145 -9.67 -8.75 -3.11
N GLN A 146 -8.91 -9.33 -2.17
CA GLN A 146 -9.39 -9.64 -0.83
C GLN A 146 -9.84 -8.38 -0.08
N PHE A 147 -9.14 -7.25 -0.25
CA PHE A 147 -9.53 -5.98 0.36
C PHE A 147 -10.98 -5.60 -0.01
N PHE A 148 -11.31 -5.55 -1.30
CA PHE A 148 -12.65 -5.18 -1.76
C PHE A 148 -13.71 -6.18 -1.29
N ARG A 149 -13.39 -7.48 -1.30
CA ARG A 149 -14.29 -8.53 -0.82
C ARG A 149 -14.54 -8.44 0.68
N THR A 150 -13.53 -8.07 1.47
CA THR A 150 -13.68 -7.86 2.91
C THR A 150 -14.57 -6.65 3.20
N VAL A 151 -14.35 -5.51 2.53
CA VAL A 151 -15.25 -4.35 2.69
C VAL A 151 -16.69 -4.71 2.35
N ARG A 152 -16.92 -5.45 1.25
CA ARG A 152 -18.26 -5.95 0.89
C ARG A 152 -18.85 -6.81 2.00
N ALA A 153 -18.08 -7.77 2.56
CA ALA A 153 -18.54 -8.66 3.62
C ALA A 153 -18.91 -7.89 4.89
N VAL A 154 -18.09 -6.92 5.28
CA VAL A 154 -18.38 -6.02 6.40
C VAL A 154 -19.65 -5.21 6.14
N ASN A 155 -19.78 -4.60 4.97
CA ASN A 155 -20.97 -3.83 4.61
C ASN A 155 -22.24 -4.66 4.59
N TRP A 156 -22.16 -5.96 4.33
CA TRP A 156 -23.31 -6.86 4.38
C TRP A 156 -23.90 -6.97 5.80
N THR A 157 -23.09 -6.77 6.82
CA THR A 157 -23.52 -6.79 8.23
C THR A 157 -24.04 -5.44 8.72
N LEU A 158 -23.94 -4.38 7.90
CA LEU A 158 -24.26 -3.01 8.30
C LEU A 158 -25.54 -2.50 7.63
N PRO A 159 -26.31 -1.66 8.32
CA PRO A 159 -27.38 -0.90 7.69
C PRO A 159 -26.81 0.05 6.62
N ALA A 160 -27.61 0.37 5.62
CA ALA A 160 -27.15 1.07 4.41
C ALA A 160 -26.41 2.39 4.69
N GLU A 161 -26.88 3.15 5.68
CA GLU A 161 -26.34 4.46 6.08
C GLU A 161 -25.01 4.37 6.83
N ARG A 162 -24.61 3.18 7.26
CA ARG A 162 -23.35 2.92 7.98
C ARG A 162 -22.32 2.21 7.13
N ARG A 163 -22.67 1.89 5.88
CA ARG A 163 -21.76 1.19 4.98
C ARG A 163 -20.57 2.04 4.62
N ILE A 164 -19.40 1.42 4.65
CA ILE A 164 -18.14 2.04 4.26
C ILE A 164 -18.11 2.14 2.73
N ARG A 165 -17.80 3.32 2.19
CA ARG A 165 -17.49 3.48 0.77
C ARG A 165 -16.00 3.26 0.53
N VAL A 166 -15.64 2.70 -0.61
CA VAL A 166 -14.25 2.68 -1.09
C VAL A 166 -14.12 3.70 -2.21
N LEU A 167 -13.24 4.68 -2.04
CA LEU A 167 -12.95 5.72 -2.99
C LEU A 167 -11.65 5.39 -3.72
N LEU A 168 -11.73 5.32 -5.04
CA LEU A 168 -10.60 4.96 -5.89
C LEU A 168 -9.75 6.22 -6.14
N GLY A 169 -8.54 6.21 -5.64
CA GLY A 169 -7.67 7.40 -5.63
C GLY A 169 -6.66 7.47 -6.76
N ASP A 170 -6.47 6.38 -7.51
CA ASP A 170 -5.63 6.43 -8.71
C ASP A 170 -6.35 7.14 -9.86
N PRO A 171 -5.68 7.98 -10.67
CA PRO A 171 -6.29 8.71 -11.78
C PRO A 171 -7.04 7.81 -12.77
N PRO A 172 -8.08 8.35 -13.44
CA PRO A 172 -8.95 7.57 -14.33
C PRO A 172 -8.30 7.28 -15.69
N ILE A 173 -7.18 6.56 -15.70
CA ILE A 173 -6.52 6.13 -16.93
C ILE A 173 -7.35 5.08 -17.66
N ASP A 174 -7.60 5.31 -18.95
CA ASP A 174 -8.21 4.32 -19.85
C ASP A 174 -7.11 3.72 -20.73
N TRP A 175 -6.63 2.54 -20.36
CA TRP A 175 -5.58 1.84 -21.07
C TRP A 175 -5.93 1.49 -22.52
N SER A 176 -7.21 1.45 -22.89
CA SER A 176 -7.62 1.19 -24.30
C SER A 176 -7.22 2.34 -25.24
N HIS A 177 -7.02 3.54 -24.68
CA HIS A 177 -6.61 4.74 -25.42
C HIS A 177 -5.13 5.10 -25.24
N ILE A 178 -4.39 4.35 -24.45
CA ILE A 178 -2.97 4.60 -24.19
C ILE A 178 -2.11 3.82 -25.18
N THR A 179 -1.27 4.55 -25.91
CA THR A 179 -0.35 4.00 -26.92
C THR A 179 1.09 4.41 -26.73
N THR A 180 1.37 5.43 -25.90
CA THR A 180 2.72 5.96 -25.66
C THR A 180 2.97 6.21 -24.17
N GLN A 181 4.26 6.20 -23.80
CA GLN A 181 4.69 6.52 -22.44
C GLN A 181 4.31 7.94 -22.03
N ASP A 182 4.40 8.92 -22.91
CA ASP A 182 4.06 10.32 -22.58
C ASP A 182 2.59 10.44 -22.14
N GLN A 183 1.69 9.62 -22.71
CA GLN A 183 0.30 9.57 -22.27
C GLN A 183 0.17 8.98 -20.85
N VAL A 184 0.95 7.97 -20.50
CA VAL A 184 0.99 7.40 -19.14
C VAL A 184 1.55 8.44 -18.16
N ASP A 185 2.62 9.13 -18.54
CA ASP A 185 3.32 10.12 -17.69
C ASP A 185 2.38 11.26 -17.25
N VAL A 186 1.40 11.64 -18.08
CA VAL A 186 0.36 12.62 -17.71
C VAL A 186 -0.45 12.14 -16.50
N PHE A 187 -0.85 10.87 -16.46
CA PHE A 187 -1.60 10.31 -15.34
C PHE A 187 -0.70 10.09 -14.12
N LEU A 188 0.53 9.63 -14.32
CA LEU A 188 1.50 9.46 -13.24
C LEU A 188 1.77 10.77 -12.51
N ALA A 189 1.89 11.88 -13.24
CA ALA A 189 2.10 13.21 -12.66
C ALA A 189 0.89 13.74 -11.88
N GLN A 190 -0.30 13.18 -12.11
CA GLN A 190 -1.54 13.63 -11.46
C GLN A 190 -1.92 12.81 -10.23
N ARG A 191 -1.21 11.74 -9.90
CA ARG A 191 -1.62 10.78 -8.85
C ARG A 191 -1.90 11.44 -7.51
N ASP A 192 -0.96 12.22 -7.01
CA ASP A 192 -1.07 12.89 -5.71
C ASP A 192 -2.15 13.99 -5.72
N ALA A 193 -2.19 14.79 -6.76
CA ALA A 193 -3.23 15.81 -6.94
C ALA A 193 -4.63 15.18 -7.07
N HIS A 194 -4.75 14.04 -7.75
CA HIS A 194 -6.01 13.31 -7.86
C HIS A 194 -6.47 12.78 -6.50
N MET A 195 -5.58 12.11 -5.75
CA MET A 195 -5.82 11.67 -4.38
C MET A 195 -6.34 12.82 -3.51
N ALA A 196 -5.62 13.96 -3.50
CA ALA A 196 -6.01 15.13 -2.72
C ALA A 196 -7.39 15.67 -3.14
N SER A 197 -7.67 15.70 -4.44
CA SER A 197 -8.98 16.09 -4.98
C SER A 197 -10.10 15.16 -4.52
N VAL A 198 -9.89 13.84 -4.55
CA VAL A 198 -10.86 12.84 -4.07
C VAL A 198 -11.15 13.05 -2.59
N VAL A 199 -10.12 13.16 -1.74
CA VAL A 199 -10.29 13.41 -0.29
C VAL A 199 -11.05 14.70 -0.05
N LYS A 200 -10.69 15.77 -0.74
CA LYS A 200 -11.32 17.09 -0.58
C LYS A 200 -12.80 17.07 -0.96
N ARG A 201 -13.12 16.52 -2.14
CA ARG A 201 -14.48 16.53 -2.70
C ARG A 201 -15.40 15.50 -2.06
N GLU A 202 -14.90 14.27 -1.89
CA GLU A 202 -15.74 13.13 -1.50
C GLU A 202 -15.81 12.92 0.01
N VAL A 203 -14.78 13.35 0.75
CA VAL A 203 -14.69 13.17 2.20
C VAL A 203 -14.94 14.47 2.93
N LEU A 204 -14.04 15.44 2.81
CA LEU A 204 -14.07 16.65 3.65
C LEU A 204 -15.24 17.56 3.34
N ALA A 205 -15.57 17.79 2.06
CA ALA A 205 -16.72 18.60 1.65
C ALA A 205 -18.05 18.01 2.14
N LYS A 206 -18.10 16.68 2.30
CA LYS A 206 -19.25 15.94 2.84
C LYS A 206 -19.20 15.73 4.35
N LYS A 207 -18.22 16.34 5.03
CA LYS A 207 -17.99 16.25 6.49
C LYS A 207 -17.79 14.81 6.98
N ARG A 208 -17.23 13.93 6.15
CA ARG A 208 -16.98 12.51 6.43
C ARG A 208 -15.59 12.30 7.01
N ARG A 209 -15.30 11.07 7.42
CA ARG A 209 -14.00 10.62 7.94
C ARG A 209 -13.45 9.55 7.01
N ALA A 210 -12.15 9.59 6.73
CA ALA A 210 -11.56 8.60 5.85
C ALA A 210 -10.27 7.98 6.39
N LEU A 211 -10.14 6.67 6.17
CA LEU A 211 -8.90 5.94 6.18
C LEU A 211 -8.27 6.03 4.78
N ILE A 212 -6.99 6.38 4.70
CA ILE A 212 -6.23 6.52 3.45
C ILE A 212 -5.18 5.42 3.39
N CYS A 213 -5.24 4.54 2.38
CA CYS A 213 -4.35 3.41 2.19
C CYS A 213 -3.53 3.61 0.91
N TYR A 214 -2.30 4.07 1.07
CA TYR A 214 -1.41 4.46 -0.03
C TYR A 214 0.04 4.06 0.25
N GLY A 215 0.89 4.04 -0.77
CA GLY A 215 2.32 3.91 -0.60
C GLY A 215 2.88 5.01 0.32
N SER A 216 3.84 4.66 1.17
CA SER A 216 4.40 5.57 2.19
C SER A 216 4.88 6.90 1.60
N GLY A 217 5.40 6.89 0.36
CA GLY A 217 5.87 8.11 -0.31
C GLY A 217 4.79 9.17 -0.52
N HIS A 218 3.53 8.76 -0.70
CA HIS A 218 2.40 9.66 -0.95
C HIS A 218 1.79 10.23 0.33
N VAL A 219 1.98 9.54 1.47
CA VAL A 219 1.32 9.90 2.73
C VAL A 219 2.23 10.55 3.76
N MET A 220 3.56 10.50 3.60
CA MET A 220 4.47 11.19 4.50
C MET A 220 4.25 12.70 4.47
N HIS A 221 4.33 13.33 5.65
CA HIS A 221 4.28 14.79 5.77
C HIS A 221 5.43 15.47 5.05
N SER A 222 5.28 16.76 4.78
CA SER A 222 6.37 17.60 4.33
C SER A 222 7.34 17.86 5.49
N PRO A 223 8.63 17.48 5.39
CA PRO A 223 9.58 17.70 6.47
C PRO A 223 9.93 19.17 6.69
N GLU A 224 9.83 19.99 5.65
CA GLU A 224 10.02 21.43 5.67
C GLU A 224 9.01 22.10 4.70
N PRO A 225 8.59 23.34 4.95
CA PRO A 225 7.68 24.04 4.06
C PRO A 225 8.16 24.02 2.61
N GLY A 226 7.31 23.52 1.70
CA GLY A 226 7.60 23.42 0.27
C GLY A 226 8.37 22.16 -0.16
N GLN A 227 8.91 21.35 0.75
CA GLN A 227 9.47 20.04 0.41
C GLN A 227 8.36 19.02 0.26
N ASN A 228 8.39 18.20 -0.81
CA ASN A 228 7.36 17.22 -1.13
C ASN A 228 5.93 17.81 -1.14
N ALA A 229 5.80 19.12 -1.36
CA ALA A 229 4.53 19.82 -1.36
C ALA A 229 3.56 19.31 -2.44
N ASP A 230 4.06 18.58 -3.44
CA ASP A 230 3.33 17.92 -4.51
C ASP A 230 2.87 16.49 -4.16
N HIS A 231 3.22 15.96 -2.95
CA HIS A 231 2.75 14.65 -2.50
C HIS A 231 1.33 14.73 -1.92
N GLY A 232 0.63 13.59 -1.87
CA GLY A 232 -0.79 13.53 -1.57
C GLY A 232 -1.20 14.11 -0.22
N VAL A 233 -0.59 13.67 0.89
CA VAL A 233 -0.92 14.22 2.23
C VAL A 233 -0.48 15.68 2.39
N PRO A 234 0.73 16.10 2.05
CA PRO A 234 1.09 17.51 2.02
C PRO A 234 0.10 18.40 1.25
N LEU A 235 -0.35 17.97 0.06
CA LEU A 235 -1.37 18.68 -0.72
C LEU A 235 -2.71 18.78 0.01
N ILE A 236 -3.15 17.70 0.67
CA ILE A 236 -4.38 17.71 1.47
C ILE A 236 -4.25 18.73 2.61
N GLU A 237 -3.15 18.68 3.37
CA GLU A 237 -2.92 19.55 4.52
C GLU A 237 -2.83 21.02 4.11
N GLU A 238 -2.07 21.34 3.06
CA GLU A 238 -1.93 22.69 2.52
C GLU A 238 -3.27 23.26 2.03
N GLN A 239 -4.02 22.47 1.24
CA GLN A 239 -5.27 22.94 0.60
C GLN A 239 -6.46 23.01 1.56
N THR A 240 -6.42 22.31 2.70
CA THR A 240 -7.59 22.17 3.57
C THR A 240 -7.36 22.61 5.00
N GLY A 241 -6.12 22.76 5.44
CA GLY A 241 -5.75 23.01 6.83
C GLY A 241 -6.09 21.85 7.77
N GLN A 242 -6.43 20.67 7.22
CA GLN A 242 -6.73 19.47 8.01
C GLN A 242 -5.47 18.64 8.17
N HIS A 243 -5.05 18.38 9.41
CA HIS A 243 -3.97 17.44 9.67
C HIS A 243 -4.43 16.01 9.41
N VAL A 244 -3.61 15.25 8.70
CA VAL A 244 -3.78 13.82 8.45
C VAL A 244 -2.90 13.06 9.45
N TYR A 245 -3.45 12.19 10.27
CA TYR A 245 -2.64 11.36 11.15
C TYR A 245 -1.97 10.25 10.34
N VAL A 246 -0.66 10.30 10.23
CA VAL A 246 0.14 9.42 9.33
C VAL A 246 0.81 8.30 10.11
N ILE A 247 0.52 7.06 9.71
CA ILE A 247 1.17 5.83 10.19
C ILE A 247 1.96 5.24 9.02
N VAL A 248 3.28 5.10 9.13
CA VAL A 248 4.11 4.46 8.09
C VAL A 248 4.58 3.08 8.54
N ALA A 249 4.58 2.11 7.63
CA ALA A 249 5.18 0.81 7.91
C ALA A 249 6.71 0.94 7.95
N GLY A 250 7.34 0.25 8.92
CA GLY A 250 8.78 0.26 9.04
C GLY A 250 9.33 -0.80 9.97
N SER A 251 10.65 -1.02 9.90
CA SER A 251 11.37 -2.02 10.67
C SER A 251 12.67 -1.43 11.23
N HIS A 252 13.03 -1.86 12.43
CA HIS A 252 14.28 -1.46 13.07
C HIS A 252 14.73 -2.54 14.07
N PRO A 253 16.04 -2.80 14.28
CA PRO A 253 16.51 -3.80 15.24
C PRO A 253 15.96 -3.62 16.67
N ARG A 254 15.73 -2.39 17.11
CA ARG A 254 15.11 -2.12 18.42
C ARG A 254 13.66 -2.59 18.56
N LEU A 255 13.00 -2.94 17.46
CA LEU A 255 11.60 -3.39 17.44
C LEU A 255 11.49 -4.93 17.42
N VAL A 256 12.59 -5.67 17.38
CA VAL A 256 12.58 -7.12 17.24
C VAL A 256 11.79 -7.86 18.34
N THR A 257 11.68 -7.27 19.52
CA THR A 257 10.90 -7.80 20.64
C THR A 257 9.44 -7.33 20.67
N CYS A 258 9.08 -6.39 19.80
CA CYS A 258 7.70 -5.92 19.70
C CYS A 258 6.83 -6.98 19.01
N PRO A 259 5.59 -7.19 19.44
CA PRO A 259 4.62 -7.96 18.68
C PRO A 259 4.41 -7.37 17.28
N ARG A 260 4.16 -8.23 16.29
CA ARG A 260 3.73 -7.76 14.95
C ARG A 260 2.43 -6.96 15.07
N ARG A 261 2.23 -5.98 14.18
CA ARG A 261 1.11 -5.04 14.16
C ARG A 261 1.12 -4.02 15.30
N THR A 262 2.25 -3.85 15.96
CA THR A 262 2.41 -2.79 16.96
C THR A 262 2.60 -1.44 16.28
N VAL A 263 1.84 -0.45 16.70
CA VAL A 263 1.99 0.97 16.35
C VAL A 263 2.68 1.72 17.48
N ILE A 264 3.77 2.40 17.15
CA ILE A 264 4.59 3.17 18.08
C ILE A 264 4.51 4.64 17.67
N PRO A 265 4.02 5.54 18.51
CA PRO A 265 4.05 6.98 18.23
C PRO A 265 5.49 7.47 18.01
N CYS A 266 5.68 8.39 17.06
CA CYS A 266 6.97 9.05 16.88
C CYS A 266 7.22 10.04 18.02
N SER A 267 6.27 10.94 18.25
CA SER A 267 6.41 11.99 19.27
C SER A 267 6.61 11.42 20.68
N GLY A 268 7.60 11.95 21.38
CA GLY A 268 7.97 11.53 22.74
C GLY A 268 8.67 10.18 22.82
N THR A 269 9.03 9.57 21.69
CA THR A 269 9.81 8.31 21.63
C THR A 269 11.13 8.50 20.91
N TRP A 270 11.96 7.46 20.91
CA TRP A 270 13.22 7.48 20.17
C TRP A 270 13.03 7.60 18.64
N LEU A 271 11.85 7.23 18.13
CA LEU A 271 11.52 7.34 16.69
C LEU A 271 11.47 8.80 16.23
N GLU A 272 11.11 9.74 17.11
CA GLU A 272 10.98 11.15 16.74
C GLU A 272 12.23 11.71 16.07
N SER A 273 13.41 11.38 16.60
CA SER A 273 14.71 11.83 16.11
C SER A 273 15.46 10.81 15.27
N THR A 274 14.86 9.63 15.03
CA THR A 274 15.49 8.59 14.19
C THR A 274 15.62 9.08 12.74
N ASP A 275 16.76 8.81 12.12
CA ASP A 275 16.97 9.11 10.70
C ASP A 275 16.04 8.29 9.82
N ALA A 276 15.17 8.96 9.09
CA ALA A 276 14.17 8.32 8.25
C ALA A 276 14.79 7.57 7.07
N GLY A 277 15.92 8.03 6.55
CA GLY A 277 16.62 7.37 5.45
C GLY A 277 17.14 6.00 5.85
N GLN A 278 17.67 5.87 7.06
CA GLN A 278 18.11 4.60 7.62
C GLN A 278 16.94 3.71 8.01
N PHE A 279 15.90 4.28 8.61
CA PHE A 279 14.73 3.55 9.09
C PHE A 279 13.91 2.91 7.95
N MET A 280 13.79 3.62 6.82
CA MET A 280 12.97 3.21 5.67
C MET A 280 13.80 2.64 4.50
N ASP A 281 15.12 2.49 4.67
CA ASP A 281 16.06 2.16 3.58
C ASP A 281 15.86 3.08 2.36
N ALA A 282 15.76 4.38 2.62
CA ALA A 282 15.47 5.39 1.62
C ALA A 282 16.53 6.50 1.63
N PRO A 283 17.62 6.38 0.85
CA PRO A 283 18.73 7.31 0.89
C PRO A 283 18.37 8.80 0.71
N ARG A 284 17.27 9.07 -0.01
CA ARG A 284 16.75 10.44 -0.20
C ARG A 284 16.22 11.10 1.08
N LEU A 285 15.94 10.31 2.11
CA LEU A 285 15.44 10.76 3.41
C LEU A 285 16.53 10.81 4.48
N CYS A 286 17.80 10.56 4.11
CA CYS A 286 18.91 10.65 5.05
C CYS A 286 19.01 12.06 5.65
N GLY A 287 19.19 12.12 6.98
CA GLY A 287 19.23 13.37 7.75
C GLY A 287 17.86 13.94 8.12
N VAL A 288 16.76 13.35 7.64
CA VAL A 288 15.39 13.79 8.00
C VAL A 288 14.92 13.02 9.22
N PRO A 289 14.54 13.70 10.32
CA PRO A 289 13.93 13.03 11.48
C PRO A 289 12.59 12.38 11.11
N LEU A 290 12.38 11.14 11.52
CA LEU A 290 11.17 10.36 11.20
C LEU A 290 9.89 11.03 11.74
N GLY A 291 9.96 11.67 12.92
CA GLY A 291 8.84 12.41 13.50
C GLY A 291 8.38 13.63 12.68
N LYS A 292 9.17 14.09 11.68
CA LYS A 292 8.74 15.11 10.72
C LYS A 292 7.96 14.53 9.54
N LEU A 293 8.02 13.22 9.34
CA LEU A 293 7.41 12.53 8.20
C LEU A 293 6.17 11.74 8.57
N ALA A 294 6.07 11.31 9.83
CA ALA A 294 4.96 10.48 10.31
C ALA A 294 4.68 10.69 11.80
N ASP A 295 3.41 10.51 12.19
CA ASP A 295 2.98 10.55 13.59
C ASP A 295 3.30 9.25 14.31
N ALA A 296 3.29 8.12 13.60
CA ALA A 296 3.56 6.82 14.18
C ALA A 296 4.16 5.84 13.16
N VAL A 297 4.76 4.78 13.69
CA VAL A 297 5.30 3.65 12.93
C VAL A 297 4.49 2.39 13.19
N LEU A 298 4.13 1.68 12.13
CA LEU A 298 3.57 0.34 12.17
C LEU A 298 4.68 -0.69 11.99
N TYR A 299 4.93 -1.49 13.03
CA TYR A 299 5.87 -2.60 12.98
C TYR A 299 5.14 -3.90 12.56
N LEU A 300 5.56 -4.48 11.45
CA LEU A 300 4.99 -5.74 10.91
C LEU A 300 5.93 -6.94 11.07
N GLY A 301 7.18 -6.71 11.41
CA GLY A 301 8.24 -7.70 11.54
C GLY A 301 9.59 -7.11 11.10
N GLN A 302 10.67 -7.88 11.23
CA GLN A 302 11.94 -7.52 10.61
C GLN A 302 11.84 -7.68 9.09
N LEU A 303 12.55 -6.86 8.32
CA LEU A 303 12.50 -6.91 6.85
C LEU A 303 12.79 -8.31 6.27
N THR A 304 13.68 -9.06 6.93
CA THR A 304 14.02 -10.45 6.57
C THR A 304 12.89 -11.45 6.79
N ASP A 305 11.89 -11.08 7.58
CA ASP A 305 10.78 -11.96 7.98
C ASP A 305 9.49 -11.61 7.23
N LEU A 306 9.52 -10.55 6.44
CA LEU A 306 8.36 -10.12 5.65
C LEU A 306 8.34 -10.84 4.31
N THR A 307 7.11 -11.13 3.84
CA THR A 307 6.89 -11.85 2.60
C THR A 307 6.30 -10.95 1.53
N GLN A 308 6.74 -11.17 0.30
CA GLN A 308 6.15 -10.49 -0.85
C GLN A 308 4.86 -11.21 -1.25
N SER A 309 3.76 -10.48 -1.38
CA SER A 309 2.54 -10.99 -1.96
C SER A 309 2.77 -11.26 -3.45
N LEU A 310 2.61 -12.50 -3.87
CA LEU A 310 2.78 -12.89 -5.26
C LEU A 310 1.60 -12.39 -6.11
N TRP A 311 1.84 -12.21 -7.40
CA TRP A 311 0.76 -11.92 -8.33
C TRP A 311 -0.23 -13.08 -8.39
N ASN A 312 -1.49 -12.77 -8.66
CA ASN A 312 -2.50 -13.80 -8.84
C ASN A 312 -2.11 -14.71 -10.02
N PRO A 313 -1.90 -16.03 -9.80
CA PRO A 313 -1.51 -16.94 -10.87
C PRO A 313 -2.46 -16.96 -12.05
N ALA A 314 -3.74 -16.61 -11.86
CA ALA A 314 -4.73 -16.56 -12.93
C ALA A 314 -4.39 -15.59 -14.06
N ILE A 315 -3.55 -14.55 -13.80
CA ILE A 315 -3.12 -13.62 -14.86
C ILE A 315 -2.31 -14.33 -15.95
N PHE A 316 -1.55 -15.36 -15.59
CA PHE A 316 -0.72 -16.11 -16.52
C PHE A 316 -1.53 -17.15 -17.34
N LEU A 317 -2.76 -17.40 -16.93
CA LEU A 317 -3.70 -18.34 -17.58
C LEU A 317 -4.74 -17.60 -18.42
N ASP A 318 -4.82 -16.28 -18.32
CA ASP A 318 -5.69 -15.42 -19.11
C ASP A 318 -4.88 -14.83 -20.28
N PRO A 319 -4.98 -15.41 -21.49
CA PRO A 319 -4.14 -14.98 -22.60
C PRO A 319 -4.45 -13.55 -23.06
N VAL A 320 -5.67 -13.08 -22.87
CA VAL A 320 -6.08 -11.72 -23.24
C VAL A 320 -5.43 -10.71 -22.28
N TYR A 321 -5.53 -10.96 -20.98
CA TYR A 321 -4.92 -10.06 -20.00
C TYR A 321 -3.39 -10.13 -20.03
N TRP A 322 -2.82 -11.31 -20.26
CA TRP A 322 -1.37 -11.45 -20.43
C TRP A 322 -0.83 -10.62 -21.58
N ALA A 323 -1.47 -10.69 -22.75
CA ALA A 323 -1.11 -9.87 -23.90
C ALA A 323 -1.24 -8.36 -23.60
N GLU A 324 -2.25 -7.97 -22.84
CA GLU A 324 -2.43 -6.59 -22.42
C GLU A 324 -1.32 -6.12 -21.46
N LEU A 325 -0.88 -6.95 -20.52
CA LEU A 325 0.26 -6.63 -19.65
C LEU A 325 1.55 -6.44 -20.44
N GLN A 326 1.82 -7.32 -21.42
CA GLN A 326 2.97 -7.19 -22.32
C GLN A 326 2.91 -5.89 -23.15
N ARG A 327 1.72 -5.52 -23.64
CA ARG A 327 1.51 -4.25 -24.34
C ARG A 327 1.81 -3.05 -23.43
N ARG A 328 1.31 -3.05 -22.20
CA ARG A 328 1.55 -1.96 -21.25
C ARG A 328 3.00 -1.85 -20.85
N ASP A 329 3.67 -2.98 -20.64
CA ASP A 329 5.09 -2.99 -20.32
C ASP A 329 5.93 -2.47 -21.50
N ALA A 330 5.59 -2.82 -22.72
CA ALA A 330 6.24 -2.26 -23.91
C ALA A 330 6.05 -0.74 -24.01
N ILE A 331 4.87 -0.21 -23.72
CA ILE A 331 4.60 1.24 -23.63
C ILE A 331 5.47 1.88 -22.53
N ASN A 332 5.60 1.24 -21.38
CA ASN A 332 6.40 1.71 -20.26
C ASN A 332 7.92 1.51 -20.46
N GLY A 333 8.36 1.00 -21.61
CA GLY A 333 9.77 0.81 -21.96
C GLY A 333 10.37 -0.49 -21.44
N ASN A 334 9.58 -1.54 -21.29
CA ASN A 334 9.98 -2.88 -20.83
C ASN A 334 10.71 -2.81 -19.48
N LEU A 335 10.10 -2.16 -18.51
CA LEU A 335 10.68 -1.96 -17.18
C LEU A 335 10.59 -3.21 -16.31
N ILE A 336 9.71 -4.15 -16.64
CA ILE A 336 9.43 -5.36 -15.86
C ILE A 336 9.74 -6.58 -16.72
N ASP A 337 10.53 -7.51 -16.19
CA ASP A 337 10.67 -8.82 -16.80
C ASP A 337 9.44 -9.68 -16.47
N LEU A 338 8.37 -9.51 -17.26
CA LEU A 338 7.12 -10.23 -17.08
C LEU A 338 7.29 -11.74 -17.21
N GLU A 339 8.20 -12.21 -18.07
CA GLU A 339 8.45 -13.64 -18.25
C GLU A 339 9.20 -14.23 -17.05
N GLN A 340 10.12 -13.48 -16.43
CA GLN A 340 10.75 -13.88 -15.18
C GLN A 340 9.71 -14.02 -14.07
N TYR A 341 8.76 -13.05 -13.96
CA TYR A 341 7.65 -13.15 -12.98
C TYR A 341 6.80 -14.39 -13.23
N ARG A 342 6.50 -14.72 -14.49
CA ARG A 342 5.76 -15.91 -14.86
C ARG A 342 6.48 -17.19 -14.46
N GLN A 343 7.78 -17.28 -14.71
CA GLN A 343 8.59 -18.45 -14.38
C GLN A 343 8.76 -18.65 -12.86
N GLN A 344 8.75 -17.59 -12.08
CA GLN A 344 8.84 -17.65 -10.62
C GLN A 344 7.55 -18.12 -9.94
N GLN A 345 6.42 -18.08 -10.65
CA GLN A 345 5.16 -18.55 -10.11
C GLN A 345 5.11 -20.08 -10.18
N PRO A 346 4.80 -20.78 -9.08
CA PRO A 346 4.63 -22.25 -9.10
C PRO A 346 3.31 -22.62 -9.79
N ILE A 347 3.18 -22.30 -11.08
CA ILE A 347 2.00 -22.69 -11.86
C ILE A 347 2.25 -24.05 -12.50
N THR A 348 2.30 -25.07 -11.68
CA THR A 348 2.05 -26.41 -12.16
C THR A 348 0.55 -26.62 -12.04
N LEU A 349 -0.16 -26.39 -13.12
CA LEU A 349 -1.56 -26.86 -13.16
C LEU A 349 -1.53 -28.38 -12.93
N PRO A 350 -2.22 -28.92 -11.94
CA PRO A 350 -2.38 -30.35 -11.83
C PRO A 350 -3.00 -30.84 -13.14
N ALA A 351 -2.46 -31.92 -13.70
CA ALA A 351 -3.11 -32.59 -14.82
C ALA A 351 -4.60 -32.84 -14.43
N PRO A 352 -5.55 -32.53 -15.32
CA PRO A 352 -6.95 -32.81 -15.02
C PRO A 352 -7.10 -34.27 -14.59
N PRO A 353 -7.88 -34.57 -13.55
CA PRO A 353 -8.05 -35.94 -13.09
C PRO A 353 -8.52 -36.81 -14.25
N PRO A 354 -8.05 -38.06 -14.36
CA PRO A 354 -8.50 -38.99 -15.40
C PRO A 354 -10.04 -39.06 -15.35
N GLY A 355 -10.68 -38.79 -16.47
CA GLY A 355 -12.16 -38.79 -16.57
C GLY A 355 -12.84 -37.42 -16.39
N SER A 356 -12.11 -36.32 -16.33
CA SER A 356 -12.73 -34.98 -16.38
C SER A 356 -13.36 -34.73 -17.75
N CYS A 357 -14.47 -33.98 -17.80
CA CYS A 357 -15.24 -33.70 -19.03
C CYS A 357 -14.43 -33.01 -20.17
N ALA A 358 -13.18 -32.65 -19.94
CA ALA A 358 -12.28 -32.14 -20.97
C ALA A 358 -11.84 -33.23 -21.99
N ALA A 359 -11.93 -34.51 -21.64
CA ALA A 359 -11.55 -35.63 -22.53
C ALA A 359 -12.58 -35.93 -23.63
N ASN A 360 -13.80 -35.37 -23.57
CA ASN A 360 -14.90 -35.71 -24.49
C ASN A 360 -15.25 -34.62 -25.53
N ARG A 361 -14.37 -33.66 -25.82
CA ARG A 361 -14.58 -32.69 -26.91
C ARG A 361 -13.73 -32.97 -28.15
N GLY A 362 -13.59 -34.24 -28.48
CA GLY A 362 -12.91 -34.67 -29.67
C GLY A 362 -13.73 -35.75 -30.37
N HIS A 363 -14.79 -35.37 -31.06
CA HIS A 363 -15.38 -36.03 -32.22
C HIS A 363 -16.27 -35.06 -32.99
#